data_15b24b4d041b2392aed951460373e7c0
#
_entry.id   15b24b4d041b2392aed951460373e7c0
#
_cell.length_a   1.000
_cell.length_b   1.000
_cell.length_c   1.000
_cell.angle_alpha   90.00
_cell.angle_beta   90.00
_cell.angle_gamma   90.00
#
_symmetry.space_group_name_H-M   'P 1'
#
loop_
_entity.id
_entity.type
_entity.pdbx_description
1 polymer ?
#
loop_
_entity_poly.entity_id
_entity_poly.type
_entity_poly.pdbx_seq_one_letter_code
_entity_poly.pdbx_strand_id
1 'polypeptide(L)'
;EYKKLSGYKASVSMACYDDNKKEFPKNYLDSFLNVLSLISYRPKLTHEEYHLDLLKRNKKLSLTPDLLDKNCEPSCKAIDRACFFFQTRCGLRKFKEINFILMVPIVAYILHDDECYSGKHGEDVFNLLEAWYWINIFAGQFDRDQNARIITDLNLLVDCILDIKHNKKPNLKWLLARKTKVLDMPGYSDKVIMAAGAFTNGASIELSADA
;
A
#
# COMPACT_ATOMS: atom_id res chain seq x y z
N GLU A 1 10.22 3.35 -22.32
CA GLU A 1 9.74 3.31 -20.91
C GLU A 1 10.79 2.72 -19.99
N TYR A 2 11.34 1.55 -20.26
CA TYR A 2 12.41 0.93 -19.46
C TYR A 2 13.65 1.83 -19.34
N LYS A 3 14.02 2.56 -20.41
CA LYS A 3 15.10 3.55 -20.37
C LYS A 3 14.77 4.75 -19.49
N LYS A 4 13.49 5.17 -19.44
CA LYS A 4 13.04 6.24 -18.54
C LYS A 4 13.08 5.79 -17.08
N LEU A 5 12.62 4.57 -16.77
CA LEU A 5 12.73 3.98 -15.44
C LEU A 5 14.20 3.80 -14.99
N SER A 6 15.10 3.40 -15.89
CA SER A 6 16.53 3.32 -15.59
C SER A 6 17.19 4.69 -15.39
N GLY A 7 16.64 5.76 -15.99
CA GLY A 7 17.09 7.15 -15.77
C GLY A 7 16.75 7.68 -14.37
N TYR A 8 15.72 7.12 -13.71
CA TYR A 8 15.35 7.43 -12.33
C TYR A 8 16.06 6.58 -11.29
N LYS A 9 17.06 5.81 -11.68
CA LYS A 9 17.86 4.95 -10.80
C LYS A 9 18.36 5.65 -9.54
N ALA A 10 18.65 6.95 -9.62
CA ALA A 10 19.12 7.74 -8.50
C ALA A 10 18.00 8.25 -7.56
N SER A 11 16.74 8.22 -7.99
CA SER A 11 15.58 8.69 -7.22
C SER A 11 14.70 7.57 -6.69
N VAL A 12 14.88 6.36 -7.21
CA VAL A 12 14.23 5.15 -6.70
C VAL A 12 15.10 4.56 -5.61
N SER A 13 14.53 4.29 -4.44
CA SER A 13 15.28 3.70 -3.33
C SER A 13 16.05 2.47 -3.83
N MET A 14 17.32 2.40 -3.48
CA MET A 14 18.21 1.28 -3.78
C MET A 14 17.62 -0.05 -3.34
N ALA A 15 16.62 -0.02 -2.48
CA ALA A 15 15.84 -1.16 -2.08
C ALA A 15 15.08 -1.82 -3.23
N CYS A 16 14.66 -1.08 -4.26
CA CYS A 16 13.89 -1.60 -5.40
C CYS A 16 14.77 -2.10 -6.56
N TYR A 17 16.03 -1.71 -6.59
CA TYR A 17 16.93 -2.04 -7.67
C TYR A 17 18.00 -3.04 -7.22
N ASP A 18 18.09 -4.16 -7.90
CA ASP A 18 19.18 -5.13 -7.66
C ASP A 18 20.44 -4.68 -8.42
N ASP A 19 21.37 -4.04 -7.73
CA ASP A 19 22.61 -3.54 -8.34
C ASP A 19 23.49 -4.67 -8.90
N ASN A 20 23.42 -5.87 -8.33
CA ASN A 20 24.20 -7.02 -8.82
C ASN A 20 23.68 -7.51 -10.16
N LYS A 21 22.36 -7.50 -10.33
CA LYS A 21 21.69 -7.92 -11.56
C LYS A 21 21.45 -6.77 -12.54
N LYS A 22 21.61 -5.52 -12.10
CA LYS A 22 21.29 -4.30 -12.85
C LYS A 22 19.85 -4.27 -13.38
N GLU A 23 18.92 -4.80 -12.62
CA GLU A 23 17.50 -4.93 -13.01
C GLU A 23 16.56 -4.58 -11.86
N PHE A 24 15.32 -4.21 -12.22
CA PHE A 24 14.22 -4.08 -11.26
C PHE A 24 13.61 -5.45 -10.96
N PRO A 25 12.95 -5.62 -9.79
CA PRO A 25 12.18 -6.83 -9.49
C PRO A 25 11.21 -7.18 -10.61
N LYS A 26 11.01 -8.47 -10.87
CA LYS A 26 10.15 -8.97 -11.95
C LYS A 26 8.76 -8.31 -12.01
N ASN A 27 8.18 -8.00 -10.85
CA ASN A 27 6.84 -7.43 -10.74
C ASN A 27 6.83 -5.90 -10.62
N TYR A 28 7.98 -5.24 -10.76
CA TYR A 28 8.09 -3.78 -10.61
C TYR A 28 7.26 -3.04 -11.66
N LEU A 29 7.33 -3.49 -12.91
CA LEU A 29 6.60 -2.86 -14.01
C LEU A 29 5.08 -2.92 -13.80
N ASP A 30 4.56 -4.06 -13.34
CA ASP A 30 3.13 -4.21 -13.08
C ASP A 30 2.67 -3.32 -11.93
N SER A 31 3.45 -3.23 -10.85
CA SER A 31 3.21 -2.30 -9.75
C SER A 31 3.25 -0.85 -10.22
N PHE A 32 4.28 -0.49 -10.98
CA PHE A 32 4.42 0.85 -11.54
C PHE A 32 3.21 1.24 -12.40
N LEU A 33 2.76 0.35 -13.31
CA LEU A 33 1.60 0.60 -14.14
C LEU A 33 0.30 0.71 -13.34
N ASN A 34 0.19 -0.02 -12.23
CA ASN A 34 -0.94 0.11 -11.32
C ASN A 34 -0.95 1.47 -10.61
N VAL A 35 0.19 1.89 -10.05
CA VAL A 35 0.34 3.20 -9.39
C VAL A 35 0.10 4.33 -10.38
N LEU A 36 0.71 4.24 -11.56
CA LEU A 36 0.56 5.23 -12.62
C LEU A 36 -0.90 5.39 -13.05
N SER A 37 -1.63 4.28 -13.20
CA SER A 37 -3.05 4.30 -13.52
C SER A 37 -3.86 4.97 -12.41
N LEU A 38 -3.64 4.61 -11.16
CA LEU A 38 -4.32 5.21 -10.02
C LEU A 38 -4.08 6.72 -9.96
N ILE A 39 -2.83 7.18 -9.98
CA ILE A 39 -2.48 8.61 -9.91
C ILE A 39 -3.00 9.38 -11.13
N SER A 40 -2.96 8.79 -12.34
CA SER A 40 -3.40 9.47 -13.56
C SER A 40 -4.90 9.71 -13.61
N TYR A 41 -5.68 8.77 -13.13
CA TYR A 41 -7.14 8.87 -13.14
C TYR A 41 -7.76 9.38 -11.84
N ARG A 42 -7.01 9.29 -10.75
CA ARG A 42 -7.39 9.73 -9.41
C ARG A 42 -6.21 10.43 -8.73
N PRO A 43 -5.88 11.67 -9.12
CA PRO A 43 -4.69 12.37 -8.64
C PRO A 43 -4.77 12.81 -7.16
N LYS A 44 -5.96 12.71 -6.56
CA LYS A 44 -6.18 13.03 -5.14
C LYS A 44 -6.97 11.91 -4.48
N LEU A 45 -6.75 11.70 -3.19
CA LEU A 45 -7.60 10.84 -2.39
C LEU A 45 -8.97 11.49 -2.21
N THR A 46 -10.03 10.77 -2.53
CA THR A 46 -11.42 11.26 -2.42
C THR A 46 -12.32 10.14 -1.92
N HIS A 47 -13.49 10.49 -1.35
CA HIS A 47 -14.53 9.53 -0.97
C HIS A 47 -15.26 8.90 -2.16
N GLU A 48 -14.95 9.30 -3.39
CA GLU A 48 -15.51 8.66 -4.57
C GLU A 48 -14.98 7.23 -4.69
N GLU A 49 -15.89 6.28 -4.95
CA GLU A 49 -15.55 4.88 -5.04
C GLU A 49 -14.49 4.60 -6.12
N TYR A 50 -13.48 3.83 -5.74
CA TYR A 50 -12.47 3.31 -6.64
C TYR A 50 -12.98 2.01 -7.24
N HIS A 51 -12.96 1.90 -8.57
CA HIS A 51 -13.43 0.74 -9.29
C HIS A 51 -12.27 -0.13 -9.79
N LEU A 52 -12.50 -1.44 -9.86
CA LEU A 52 -11.52 -2.40 -10.36
C LEU A 52 -10.98 -2.05 -11.75
N ASP A 53 -11.76 -1.33 -12.55
CA ASP A 53 -11.37 -0.90 -13.89
C ASP A 53 -10.07 -0.09 -13.92
N LEU A 54 -9.74 0.63 -12.85
CA LEU A 54 -8.50 1.40 -12.74
C LEU A 54 -7.25 0.51 -12.83
N LEU A 55 -7.34 -0.75 -12.43
CA LEU A 55 -6.25 -1.72 -12.48
C LEU A 55 -6.30 -2.66 -13.69
N LYS A 56 -7.36 -2.60 -14.50
CA LYS A 56 -7.49 -3.43 -15.70
C LYS A 56 -6.53 -3.01 -16.81
N ARG A 57 -6.11 -3.98 -17.61
CA ARG A 57 -5.16 -3.78 -18.72
C ARG A 57 -5.63 -2.72 -19.72
N ASN A 58 -6.91 -2.75 -20.09
CA ASN A 58 -7.48 -1.76 -21.04
C ASN A 58 -7.34 -0.32 -20.52
N LYS A 59 -7.56 -0.09 -19.23
CA LYS A 59 -7.42 1.23 -18.61
C LYS A 59 -5.96 1.71 -18.61
N LYS A 60 -5.02 0.81 -18.31
CA LYS A 60 -3.57 1.09 -18.38
C LYS A 60 -3.12 1.41 -19.82
N LEU A 61 -3.64 0.68 -20.80
CA LEU A 61 -3.33 0.91 -22.23
C LEU A 61 -3.97 2.20 -22.78
N SER A 62 -4.98 2.75 -22.13
CA SER A 62 -5.61 4.02 -22.51
C SER A 62 -4.91 5.25 -21.91
N LEU A 63 -3.79 5.09 -21.20
CA LEU A 63 -2.97 6.19 -20.73
C LEU A 63 -2.34 6.93 -21.92
N THR A 64 -2.59 8.23 -22.02
CA THR A 64 -2.01 9.07 -23.07
C THR A 64 -0.55 9.38 -22.78
N PRO A 65 0.26 9.73 -23.81
CA PRO A 65 1.65 10.17 -23.59
C PRO A 65 1.77 11.32 -22.58
N ASP A 66 0.86 12.28 -22.61
CA ASP A 66 0.86 13.40 -21.66
C ASP A 66 0.65 12.96 -20.21
N LEU A 67 -0.27 12.00 -19.98
CA LEU A 67 -0.48 11.42 -18.65
C LEU A 67 0.74 10.62 -18.18
N LEU A 68 1.40 9.90 -19.09
CA LEU A 68 2.63 9.17 -18.80
C LEU A 68 3.75 10.14 -18.40
N ASP A 69 3.98 11.18 -19.20
CA ASP A 69 5.04 12.17 -18.95
C ASP A 69 4.80 12.93 -17.65
N LYS A 70 3.56 13.33 -17.40
CA LYS A 70 3.19 14.05 -16.16
C LYS A 70 3.34 13.19 -14.90
N ASN A 71 2.94 11.92 -14.94
CA ASN A 71 2.77 11.10 -13.73
C ASN A 71 3.85 10.02 -13.56
N CYS A 72 4.79 9.87 -14.50
CA CYS A 72 5.86 8.87 -14.40
C CYS A 72 6.73 9.11 -13.16
N GLU A 73 7.28 10.32 -13.01
CA GLU A 73 8.12 10.66 -11.86
C GLU A 73 7.37 10.61 -10.51
N PRO A 74 6.17 11.20 -10.37
CA PRO A 74 5.36 11.03 -9.17
C PRO A 74 5.10 9.57 -8.80
N SER A 75 4.83 8.71 -9.77
CA SER A 75 4.60 7.28 -9.55
C SER A 75 5.86 6.55 -9.05
N CYS A 76 7.03 6.88 -9.61
CA CYS A 76 8.30 6.33 -9.13
C CYS A 76 8.59 6.74 -7.68
N LYS A 77 8.41 8.03 -7.36
CA LYS A 77 8.56 8.55 -5.99
C LYS A 77 7.58 7.89 -5.02
N ALA A 78 6.35 7.68 -5.44
CA ALA A 78 5.34 7.02 -4.63
C ALA A 78 5.71 5.57 -4.30
N ILE A 79 6.23 4.81 -5.28
CA ILE A 79 6.74 3.45 -5.05
C ILE A 79 7.93 3.47 -4.11
N ASP A 80 8.82 4.44 -4.25
CA ASP A 80 9.98 4.60 -3.37
C ASP A 80 9.56 4.83 -1.92
N ARG A 81 8.58 5.71 -1.69
CA ARG A 81 7.96 5.93 -0.37
C ARG A 81 7.33 4.66 0.20
N ALA A 82 6.62 3.89 -0.64
CA ALA A 82 6.04 2.62 -0.22
C ALA A 82 7.13 1.60 0.17
N CYS A 83 8.20 1.50 -0.59
CA CYS A 83 9.32 0.64 -0.26
C CYS A 83 10.00 1.06 1.05
N PHE A 84 10.20 2.34 1.24
CA PHE A 84 10.74 2.88 2.50
C PHE A 84 9.80 2.56 3.69
N PHE A 85 8.49 2.72 3.51
CA PHE A 85 7.50 2.34 4.51
C PHE A 85 7.61 0.86 4.88
N PHE A 86 7.63 -0.05 3.91
CA PHE A 86 7.73 -1.49 4.17
C PHE A 86 9.04 -1.87 4.87
N GLN A 87 10.14 -1.19 4.54
CA GLN A 87 11.41 -1.44 5.19
C GLN A 87 11.46 -0.93 6.63
N THR A 88 10.99 0.28 6.86
CA THR A 88 11.14 0.95 8.16
C THR A 88 10.05 0.59 9.15
N ARG A 89 8.81 0.42 8.68
CA ARG A 89 7.65 0.12 9.53
C ARG A 89 7.37 -1.37 9.61
N CYS A 90 7.42 -2.08 8.49
CA CYS A 90 7.12 -3.52 8.47
C CYS A 90 8.37 -4.40 8.60
N GLY A 91 9.58 -3.82 8.66
CA GLY A 91 10.82 -4.57 8.82
C GLY A 91 11.19 -5.46 7.63
N LEU A 92 10.57 -5.26 6.47
CA LEU A 92 10.75 -6.09 5.29
C LEU A 92 11.99 -5.65 4.51
N ARG A 93 13.01 -6.49 4.48
CA ARG A 93 14.30 -6.18 3.86
C ARG A 93 14.40 -6.58 2.40
N LYS A 94 13.51 -7.46 1.93
CA LYS A 94 13.57 -8.02 0.58
C LYS A 94 12.20 -7.90 -0.10
N PHE A 95 12.20 -7.53 -1.38
CA PHE A 95 10.96 -7.41 -2.17
C PHE A 95 10.19 -8.72 -2.32
N LYS A 96 10.84 -9.87 -2.14
CA LYS A 96 10.19 -11.18 -2.10
C LYS A 96 9.16 -11.31 -0.97
N GLU A 97 9.37 -10.56 0.10
CA GLU A 97 8.56 -10.59 1.31
C GLU A 97 7.30 -9.73 1.19
N ILE A 98 7.28 -8.84 0.20
CA ILE A 98 6.15 -7.93 -0.05
C ILE A 98 5.37 -8.45 -1.25
N ASN A 99 4.05 -8.45 -1.18
CA ASN A 99 3.22 -8.65 -2.37
C ASN A 99 3.29 -7.40 -3.26
N PHE A 100 4.32 -7.37 -4.12
CA PHE A 100 4.69 -6.21 -4.91
C PHE A 100 3.61 -5.80 -5.91
N ILE A 101 2.84 -6.75 -6.42
CA ILE A 101 1.79 -6.48 -7.42
C ILE A 101 0.56 -5.85 -6.78
N LEU A 102 0.25 -6.21 -5.54
CA LEU A 102 -1.01 -5.84 -4.89
C LEU A 102 -0.84 -4.78 -3.82
N MET A 103 0.03 -5.01 -2.84
CA MET A 103 0.14 -4.15 -1.67
C MET A 103 0.96 -2.89 -1.94
N VAL A 104 2.05 -3.00 -2.71
CA VAL A 104 2.86 -1.84 -3.04
C VAL A 104 2.09 -0.76 -3.79
N PRO A 105 1.26 -1.06 -4.81
CA PRO A 105 0.47 -0.04 -5.48
C PRO A 105 -0.50 0.72 -4.56
N ILE A 106 -1.12 0.04 -3.61
CA ILE A 106 -2.04 0.68 -2.66
C ILE A 106 -1.30 1.63 -1.73
N VAL A 107 -0.23 1.14 -1.09
CA VAL A 107 0.59 1.98 -0.21
C VAL A 107 1.22 3.13 -0.97
N ALA A 108 1.75 2.89 -2.17
CA ALA A 108 2.34 3.92 -3.02
C ALA A 108 1.29 4.97 -3.42
N TYR A 109 0.10 4.54 -3.82
CA TYR A 109 -0.98 5.46 -4.17
C TYR A 109 -1.40 6.32 -2.97
N ILE A 110 -1.50 5.77 -1.78
CA ILE A 110 -1.82 6.53 -0.57
C ILE A 110 -0.68 7.51 -0.24
N LEU A 111 0.55 7.05 -0.27
CA LEU A 111 1.73 7.83 0.08
C LEU A 111 2.21 8.78 -1.04
N HIS A 112 1.54 8.83 -2.22
CA HIS A 112 1.84 9.85 -3.20
C HIS A 112 1.35 11.23 -2.75
N ASP A 113 0.31 11.29 -1.91
CA ASP A 113 -0.14 12.51 -1.26
C ASP A 113 0.85 12.91 -0.16
N ASP A 114 1.52 14.04 -0.33
CA ASP A 114 2.55 14.51 0.61
C ASP A 114 2.00 14.74 2.01
N GLU A 115 0.72 15.10 2.16
CA GLU A 115 0.08 15.24 3.46
C GLU A 115 -0.06 13.88 4.20
N CYS A 116 -0.24 12.79 3.45
CA CYS A 116 -0.27 11.44 4.03
C CYS A 116 1.11 10.95 4.42
N TYR A 117 2.17 11.42 3.73
CA TYR A 117 3.53 10.98 3.98
C TYR A 117 4.23 11.79 5.09
N SER A 118 4.13 13.11 5.05
CA SER A 118 4.91 14.02 5.91
C SER A 118 4.07 15.02 6.71
N GLY A 119 2.77 15.01 6.55
CA GLY A 119 1.86 15.90 7.27
C GLY A 119 1.69 15.53 8.74
N LYS A 120 0.97 16.36 9.48
CA LYS A 120 0.72 16.16 10.93
C LYS A 120 0.04 14.83 11.27
N HIS A 121 -0.63 14.21 10.30
CA HIS A 121 -1.31 12.92 10.42
C HIS A 121 -0.49 11.74 9.84
N GLY A 122 0.74 11.99 9.39
CA GLY A 122 1.56 10.98 8.73
C GLY A 122 1.78 9.75 9.61
N GLU A 123 1.99 9.93 10.91
CA GLU A 123 2.17 8.81 11.84
C GLU A 123 0.91 7.94 11.96
N ASP A 124 -0.28 8.56 12.05
CA ASP A 124 -1.54 7.82 12.11
C ASP A 124 -1.82 7.05 10.82
N VAL A 125 -1.49 7.64 9.68
CA VAL A 125 -1.59 6.97 8.37
C VAL A 125 -0.64 5.79 8.29
N PHE A 126 0.61 5.94 8.74
CA PHE A 126 1.57 4.83 8.78
C PHE A 126 1.11 3.71 9.70
N ASN A 127 0.59 4.03 10.89
CA ASN A 127 0.05 3.07 11.82
C ASN A 127 -1.12 2.27 11.22
N LEU A 128 -2.03 2.96 10.52
CA LEU A 128 -3.14 2.31 9.82
C LEU A 128 -2.66 1.36 8.71
N LEU A 129 -1.72 1.82 7.88
CA LEU A 129 -1.17 1.00 6.78
C LEU A 129 -0.39 -0.21 7.30
N GLU A 130 0.37 -0.06 8.39
CA GLU A 130 1.11 -1.14 9.03
C GLU A 130 0.14 -2.21 9.60
N ALA A 131 -0.88 -1.77 10.34
CA ALA A 131 -1.91 -2.65 10.86
C ALA A 131 -2.66 -3.38 9.73
N TRP A 132 -3.05 -2.66 8.67
CA TRP A 132 -3.68 -3.22 7.49
C TRP A 132 -2.80 -4.29 6.82
N TYR A 133 -1.52 -4.01 6.63
CA TYR A 133 -0.58 -4.94 6.01
C TYR A 133 -0.51 -6.26 6.79
N TRP A 134 -0.19 -6.18 8.07
CA TRP A 134 0.01 -7.38 8.89
C TRP A 134 -1.27 -8.19 9.07
N ILE A 135 -2.40 -7.55 9.33
CA ILE A 135 -3.69 -8.24 9.46
C ILE A 135 -4.03 -8.99 8.17
N ASN A 136 -3.81 -8.40 7.01
CA ASN A 136 -4.12 -9.06 5.73
C ASN A 136 -3.15 -10.21 5.39
N ILE A 137 -1.87 -10.08 5.72
CA ILE A 137 -0.90 -11.16 5.54
C ILE A 137 -1.29 -12.36 6.40
N PHE A 138 -1.55 -12.15 7.68
CA PHE A 138 -1.92 -13.25 8.57
C PHE A 138 -3.33 -13.82 8.29
N ALA A 139 -4.24 -13.00 7.79
CA ALA A 139 -5.58 -13.45 7.43
C ALA A 139 -5.67 -14.17 6.07
N GLY A 140 -4.59 -14.24 5.30
CA GLY A 140 -4.59 -14.82 3.95
C GLY A 140 -5.61 -14.15 3.01
N GLN A 141 -5.85 -12.84 3.19
CA GLN A 141 -6.96 -12.16 2.51
C GLN A 141 -6.82 -12.11 0.99
N PHE A 142 -5.59 -12.22 0.48
CA PHE A 142 -5.29 -12.12 -0.95
C PHE A 142 -5.00 -13.45 -1.63
N ASP A 143 -5.42 -14.57 -1.04
CA ASP A 143 -5.23 -15.90 -1.64
C ASP A 143 -6.17 -16.15 -2.82
N ARG A 144 -7.36 -15.49 -2.83
CA ARG A 144 -8.36 -15.58 -3.91
C ARG A 144 -8.93 -14.21 -4.22
N ASP A 145 -9.38 -14.00 -5.48
CA ASP A 145 -10.04 -12.76 -5.95
C ASP A 145 -9.26 -11.48 -5.62
N GLN A 146 -7.95 -11.56 -5.75
CA GLN A 146 -6.99 -10.57 -5.27
C GLN A 146 -7.32 -9.15 -5.73
N ASN A 147 -7.62 -8.97 -7.02
CA ASN A 147 -7.84 -7.64 -7.60
C ASN A 147 -9.13 -6.97 -7.08
N ALA A 148 -10.20 -7.74 -6.87
CA ALA A 148 -11.43 -7.21 -6.32
C ALA A 148 -11.25 -6.81 -4.85
N ARG A 149 -10.59 -7.67 -4.07
CA ARG A 149 -10.32 -7.42 -2.65
C ARG A 149 -9.42 -6.23 -2.43
N ILE A 150 -8.39 -6.05 -3.25
CA ILE A 150 -7.46 -4.93 -3.11
C ILE A 150 -8.14 -3.59 -3.37
N ILE A 151 -9.08 -3.52 -4.32
CA ILE A 151 -9.87 -2.31 -4.58
C ILE A 151 -10.85 -2.03 -3.44
N THR A 152 -11.48 -3.07 -2.89
CA THR A 152 -12.32 -2.92 -1.69
C THR A 152 -11.50 -2.37 -0.52
N ASP A 153 -10.29 -2.89 -0.31
CA ASP A 153 -9.40 -2.40 0.73
C ASP A 153 -8.93 -0.97 0.47
N LEU A 154 -8.65 -0.62 -0.79
CA LEU A 154 -8.29 0.75 -1.15
C LEU A 154 -9.41 1.73 -0.76
N ASN A 155 -10.67 1.42 -1.08
CA ASN A 155 -11.81 2.25 -0.71
C ASN A 155 -11.88 2.47 0.82
N LEU A 156 -11.82 1.37 1.57
CA LEU A 156 -11.88 1.41 3.04
C LEU A 156 -10.70 2.17 3.67
N LEU A 157 -9.50 1.99 3.14
CA LEU A 157 -8.30 2.69 3.60
C LEU A 157 -8.39 4.19 3.31
N VAL A 158 -8.81 4.57 2.10
CA VAL A 158 -8.94 5.98 1.71
C VAL A 158 -9.97 6.68 2.59
N ASP A 159 -11.11 6.07 2.85
CA ASP A 159 -12.12 6.63 3.75
C ASP A 159 -11.56 6.84 5.16
N CYS A 160 -10.86 5.85 5.72
CA CYS A 160 -10.22 6.00 7.03
C CYS A 160 -9.16 7.11 7.04
N ILE A 161 -8.36 7.23 5.98
CA ILE A 161 -7.30 8.25 5.87
C ILE A 161 -7.90 9.65 5.76
N LEU A 162 -8.97 9.82 4.99
CA LEU A 162 -9.67 11.09 4.88
C LEU A 162 -10.32 11.48 6.21
N ASP A 163 -10.87 10.53 6.96
CA ASP A 163 -11.35 10.78 8.32
C ASP A 163 -10.22 11.24 9.24
N ILE A 164 -9.06 10.58 9.24
CA ILE A 164 -7.87 10.97 10.00
C ILE A 164 -7.44 12.40 9.62
N LYS A 165 -7.33 12.70 8.33
CA LYS A 165 -6.96 14.05 7.83
C LYS A 165 -7.92 15.15 8.29
N HIS A 166 -9.19 14.82 8.47
CA HIS A 166 -10.21 15.74 8.95
C HIS A 166 -10.39 15.73 10.49
N ASN A 167 -9.47 15.08 11.23
CA ASN A 167 -9.55 14.88 12.69
C ASN A 167 -10.85 14.17 13.13
N LYS A 168 -11.37 13.29 12.29
CA LYS A 168 -12.50 12.40 12.61
C LYS A 168 -11.99 11.03 13.02
N LYS A 169 -12.79 10.32 13.83
CA LYS A 169 -12.47 8.92 14.18
C LYS A 169 -12.72 8.01 12.99
N PRO A 170 -11.71 7.29 12.47
CA PRO A 170 -11.89 6.39 11.32
C PRO A 170 -12.73 5.16 11.72
N ASN A 171 -13.50 4.63 10.76
CA ASN A 171 -14.25 3.40 10.96
C ASN A 171 -13.37 2.17 10.70
N LEU A 172 -12.78 1.61 11.75
CA LEU A 172 -11.88 0.46 11.69
C LEU A 172 -12.59 -0.90 11.89
N LYS A 173 -13.93 -0.94 11.98
CA LYS A 173 -14.68 -2.19 12.24
C LYS A 173 -14.33 -3.32 11.27
N TRP A 174 -14.13 -3.00 10.00
CA TRP A 174 -13.77 -3.96 8.97
C TRP A 174 -12.39 -4.60 9.21
N LEU A 175 -11.42 -3.82 9.66
CA LEU A 175 -10.07 -4.28 9.95
C LEU A 175 -10.04 -5.11 11.24
N LEU A 176 -10.77 -4.68 12.27
CA LEU A 176 -10.98 -5.42 13.51
C LEU A 176 -11.64 -6.78 13.27
N ALA A 177 -12.67 -6.83 12.43
CA ALA A 177 -13.32 -8.10 12.07
C ALA A 177 -12.36 -9.10 11.41
N ARG A 178 -11.40 -8.61 10.61
CA ARG A 178 -10.33 -9.45 10.05
C ARG A 178 -9.35 -9.91 11.11
N LYS A 179 -8.95 -9.03 12.03
CA LYS A 179 -8.08 -9.36 13.15
C LYS A 179 -8.69 -10.47 14.00
N THR A 180 -9.97 -10.37 14.34
CA THR A 180 -10.68 -11.41 15.12
C THR A 180 -10.65 -12.76 14.40
N LYS A 181 -10.90 -12.79 13.09
CA LYS A 181 -10.81 -14.03 12.30
C LYS A 181 -9.41 -14.67 12.33
N VAL A 182 -8.36 -13.88 12.33
CA VAL A 182 -6.98 -14.38 12.45
C VAL A 182 -6.77 -15.04 13.81
N LEU A 183 -7.24 -14.41 14.88
CA LEU A 183 -7.14 -14.93 16.24
C LEU A 183 -7.90 -16.25 16.43
N ASP A 184 -9.02 -16.41 15.72
CA ASP A 184 -9.89 -17.59 15.79
C ASP A 184 -9.44 -18.74 14.86
N MET A 185 -8.38 -18.56 14.06
CA MET A 185 -7.91 -19.61 13.15
C MET A 185 -7.23 -20.75 13.89
N PRO A 186 -7.67 -22.02 13.69
CA PRO A 186 -7.01 -23.18 14.27
C PRO A 186 -5.54 -23.27 13.79
N GLY A 187 -4.61 -23.43 14.73
CA GLY A 187 -3.19 -23.62 14.42
C GLY A 187 -2.34 -22.36 14.40
N TYR A 188 -2.91 -21.19 14.59
CA TYR A 188 -2.14 -20.00 14.95
C TYR A 188 -1.73 -20.13 16.42
N SER A 189 -0.45 -20.39 16.65
CA SER A 189 0.08 -20.43 18.01
C SER A 189 0.08 -19.02 18.61
N ASP A 190 -0.14 -18.93 19.94
CA ASP A 190 -0.02 -17.68 20.70
C ASP A 190 1.26 -16.91 20.39
N LYS A 191 2.33 -17.60 20.00
CA LYS A 191 3.60 -16.99 19.59
C LYS A 191 3.52 -16.18 18.31
N VAL A 192 2.74 -16.62 17.31
CA VAL A 192 2.54 -15.87 16.05
C VAL A 192 1.64 -14.67 16.30
N ILE A 193 0.61 -14.85 17.15
CA ILE A 193 -0.28 -13.77 17.58
C ILE A 193 0.50 -12.73 18.40
N MET A 194 1.37 -13.16 19.30
CA MET A 194 2.26 -12.26 20.04
C MET A 194 3.27 -11.54 19.14
N ALA A 195 3.81 -12.21 18.14
CA ALA A 195 4.70 -11.57 17.16
C ALA A 195 3.93 -10.51 16.35
N ALA A 196 2.75 -10.82 15.86
CA ALA A 196 1.88 -9.85 15.19
C ALA A 196 1.49 -8.69 16.13
N GLY A 197 1.21 -8.97 17.40
CA GLY A 197 0.96 -7.98 18.44
C GLY A 197 2.17 -7.12 18.77
N ALA A 198 3.37 -7.69 18.78
CA ALA A 198 4.60 -6.94 19.03
C ALA A 198 4.94 -5.98 17.89
N PHE A 199 4.63 -6.35 16.65
CA PHE A 199 4.79 -5.46 15.50
C PHE A 199 3.72 -4.37 15.45
N THR A 200 2.51 -4.63 15.95
CA THR A 200 1.42 -3.64 16.04
C THR A 200 1.47 -2.79 17.31
N ASN A 201 2.20 -3.20 18.35
CA ASN A 201 2.38 -2.42 19.58
C ASN A 201 3.33 -1.22 19.41
N GLY A 202 4.08 -1.12 18.32
CA GLY A 202 4.73 0.11 17.90
C GLY A 202 3.76 1.14 17.31
N ALA A 203 2.61 0.69 16.84
CA ALA A 203 1.54 1.49 16.30
C ALA A 203 0.47 1.67 17.39
N SER A 204 0.52 2.77 18.11
CA SER A 204 -0.45 3.14 19.16
C SER A 204 -1.80 3.58 18.59
N ILE A 205 -2.32 2.90 17.59
CA ILE A 205 -3.76 2.86 17.41
C ILE A 205 -4.23 1.91 18.50
N GLU A 206 -4.63 2.46 19.65
CA GLU A 206 -5.49 1.73 20.57
C GLU A 206 -6.75 1.34 19.82
N LEU A 207 -6.71 0.15 19.22
CA LEU A 207 -7.89 -0.54 18.74
C LEU A 207 -8.63 -1.03 20.00
N SER A 208 -9.08 -0.08 20.83
CA SER A 208 -9.85 -0.40 22.02
C SER A 208 -11.18 -0.99 21.58
N ALA A 209 -11.55 -2.08 22.22
CA ALA A 209 -12.83 -2.76 22.01
C ALA A 209 -14.06 -1.90 22.43
N ASP A 210 -13.82 -0.70 22.97
CA ASP A 210 -14.84 0.21 23.46
C ASP A 210 -15.15 1.30 22.42
N ALA A 211 -15.73 0.86 21.28
CA ALA A 211 -16.27 1.81 20.30
C ALA A 211 -17.61 1.31 19.74
#